data_0094f2676130e167f6e0f7696b334eb3
#
_entry.id   0094f2676130e167f6e0f7696b334eb3
#
_cell.length_a   1.000
_cell.length_b   1.000
_cell.length_c   1.000
_cell.angle_alpha   90.00
_cell.angle_beta   90.00
_cell.angle_gamma   90.00
#
_symmetry.space_group_name_H-M   'P 1'
#
loop_
_entity.id
_entity.type
_entity.pdbx_description
1 polymer ?
#
loop_
_entity_poly.entity_id
_entity_poly.type
_entity_poly.pdbx_seq_one_letter_code
_entity_poly.pdbx_strand_id
1 'polypeptide(L)'
;MGQENGRDDERPAHRVTVAPFLLCRFQTTNAHWEAFRKATGREKVEFAHETAPAAWVNWFDAMAYCHWLSAEWGMRGALRARLPTEAEWEFAARGGVEGRLYPWGDAPRVYQARRWKDGPEPVAGFEPNGYGLFDMCENVHEWCSDWYDAGYYAVSPAENPQGPAHGVRRASRGGAWRHHVKFSRCAARSSIPPEFRYADYGFRVGGEAVKEAI
;
A
#
# COMPACT_ATOMS: atom_id res chain seq x y z
N MET A 1 -8.15 12.56 5.95
CA MET A 1 -7.22 12.24 4.86
C MET A 1 -6.47 13.49 4.46
N GLY A 2 -5.19 13.37 4.06
CA GLY A 2 -4.35 14.52 3.73
C GLY A 2 -3.69 15.20 4.94
N GLN A 3 -3.00 16.31 4.68
CA GLN A 3 -2.29 17.09 5.69
C GLN A 3 -2.12 18.55 5.25
N GLU A 4 -2.61 19.52 6.06
CA GLU A 4 -2.55 20.97 5.70
C GLU A 4 -1.13 21.49 5.50
N ASN A 5 -0.20 21.05 6.33
CA ASN A 5 1.22 21.42 6.23
C ASN A 5 2.02 20.47 5.32
N GLY A 6 1.34 19.65 4.54
CA GLY A 6 1.92 18.72 3.58
C GLY A 6 2.25 19.38 2.25
N ARG A 7 2.59 18.54 1.25
CA ARG A 7 2.78 18.98 -0.13
C ARG A 7 1.44 19.41 -0.75
N ASP A 8 1.49 20.06 -1.90
CA ASP A 8 0.28 20.55 -2.60
C ASP A 8 -0.70 19.41 -2.91
N ASP A 9 -0.21 18.24 -3.28
CA ASP A 9 -1.01 17.06 -3.57
C ASP A 9 -1.58 16.33 -2.33
N GLU A 10 -1.18 16.75 -1.14
CA GLU A 10 -1.69 16.25 0.14
C GLU A 10 -2.80 17.16 0.71
N ARG A 11 -3.13 18.26 0.01
CA ARG A 11 -4.09 19.29 0.44
C ARG A 11 -5.33 19.36 -0.45
N PRO A 12 -6.47 19.83 0.09
CA PRO A 12 -6.71 20.13 1.50
C PRO A 12 -6.81 18.87 2.34
N ALA A 13 -6.46 18.96 3.63
CA ALA A 13 -6.83 17.93 4.58
C ALA A 13 -8.37 17.91 4.71
N HIS A 14 -8.99 16.74 4.62
CA HIS A 14 -10.44 16.61 4.61
C HIS A 14 -10.89 15.34 5.32
N ARG A 15 -12.14 15.36 5.80
CA ARG A 15 -12.72 14.20 6.47
C ARG A 15 -13.18 13.18 5.45
N VAL A 16 -12.79 11.92 5.68
CA VAL A 16 -13.18 10.77 4.85
C VAL A 16 -13.68 9.66 5.76
N THR A 17 -14.78 9.03 5.38
CA THR A 17 -15.28 7.80 5.97
C THR A 17 -14.96 6.64 5.03
N VAL A 18 -14.37 5.57 5.55
CA VAL A 18 -14.16 4.32 4.81
C VAL A 18 -15.03 3.22 5.38
N ALA A 19 -15.68 2.44 4.53
CA ALA A 19 -16.43 1.25 4.93
C ALA A 19 -15.47 0.21 5.55
N PRO A 20 -15.96 -0.76 6.34
CA PRO A 20 -15.13 -1.83 6.83
C PRO A 20 -14.42 -2.58 5.71
N PHE A 21 -13.13 -2.79 5.85
CA PHE A 21 -12.29 -3.50 4.91
C PHE A 21 -11.27 -4.37 5.65
N LEU A 22 -10.67 -5.31 4.94
CA LEU A 22 -9.55 -6.12 5.43
C LEU A 22 -8.25 -5.59 4.82
N LEU A 23 -7.17 -5.70 5.57
CA LEU A 23 -5.84 -5.37 5.08
C LEU A 23 -4.83 -6.36 5.63
N CYS A 24 -3.96 -6.90 4.78
CA CYS A 24 -2.89 -7.78 5.22
C CYS A 24 -1.95 -7.04 6.18
N ARG A 25 -1.54 -7.73 7.24
CA ARG A 25 -0.66 -7.17 8.27
C ARG A 25 0.69 -6.74 7.72
N PHE A 26 1.14 -7.42 6.66
CA PHE A 26 2.45 -7.22 6.02
C PHE A 26 2.28 -6.89 4.54
N GLN A 27 3.29 -6.29 3.97
CA GLN A 27 3.48 -6.23 2.53
C GLN A 27 3.55 -7.65 1.95
N THR A 28 3.10 -7.85 0.72
CA THR A 28 3.22 -9.15 0.04
C THR A 28 4.70 -9.50 -0.10
N THR A 29 5.12 -10.63 0.48
CA THR A 29 6.52 -11.05 0.51
C THR A 29 6.94 -11.78 -0.76
N ASN A 30 8.25 -11.93 -0.96
CA ASN A 30 8.82 -12.72 -2.04
C ASN A 30 8.33 -14.17 -2.02
N ALA A 31 8.18 -14.79 -0.84
CA ALA A 31 7.62 -16.14 -0.72
C ALA A 31 6.18 -16.22 -1.24
N HIS A 32 5.33 -15.26 -0.89
CA HIS A 32 3.96 -15.16 -1.39
C HIS A 32 3.93 -14.94 -2.91
N TRP A 33 4.80 -14.06 -3.39
CA TRP A 33 4.93 -13.77 -4.82
C TRP A 33 5.39 -14.97 -5.63
N GLU A 34 6.34 -15.74 -5.11
CA GLU A 34 6.84 -16.96 -5.75
C GLU A 34 5.75 -18.06 -5.83
N ALA A 35 4.91 -18.20 -4.80
CA ALA A 35 3.75 -19.10 -4.84
C ALA A 35 2.80 -18.76 -5.99
N PHE A 36 2.47 -17.49 -6.17
CA PHE A 36 1.67 -17.00 -7.28
C PHE A 36 2.32 -17.30 -8.64
N ARG A 37 3.62 -17.01 -8.77
CA ARG A 37 4.35 -17.21 -10.00
C ARG A 37 4.39 -18.67 -10.43
N LYS A 38 4.63 -19.58 -9.48
CA LYS A 38 4.57 -21.03 -9.71
C LYS A 38 3.19 -21.48 -10.15
N ALA A 39 2.14 -21.02 -9.45
CA ALA A 39 0.76 -21.38 -9.77
C ALA A 39 0.30 -20.88 -11.14
N THR A 40 0.88 -19.77 -11.63
CA THR A 40 0.46 -19.13 -12.88
C THR A 40 1.46 -19.30 -14.05
N GLY A 41 2.50 -20.13 -13.87
CA GLY A 41 3.49 -20.41 -14.92
C GLY A 41 4.37 -19.21 -15.31
N ARG A 42 4.55 -18.23 -14.39
CA ARG A 42 5.40 -17.05 -14.61
C ARG A 42 6.87 -17.37 -14.35
N GLU A 43 7.76 -16.64 -15.01
CA GLU A 43 9.21 -16.84 -14.86
C GLU A 43 9.67 -16.65 -13.40
N LYS A 44 10.64 -17.45 -12.98
CA LYS A 44 11.28 -17.33 -11.67
C LYS A 44 12.05 -16.01 -11.55
N VAL A 45 11.94 -15.34 -10.42
CA VAL A 45 12.78 -14.20 -10.04
C VAL A 45 13.62 -14.60 -8.83
N GLU A 46 14.90 -14.31 -8.87
CA GLU A 46 15.76 -14.49 -7.70
C GLU A 46 15.58 -13.31 -6.75
N PHE A 47 15.59 -13.60 -5.46
CA PHE A 47 15.49 -12.62 -4.39
C PHE A 47 16.38 -13.03 -3.22
N ALA A 48 16.92 -12.06 -2.49
CA ALA A 48 17.84 -12.31 -1.39
C ALA A 48 17.14 -12.90 -0.15
N HIS A 49 15.91 -12.49 0.11
CA HIS A 49 15.17 -12.88 1.31
C HIS A 49 13.70 -13.22 0.98
N GLU A 50 13.25 -14.40 1.36
CA GLU A 50 11.86 -14.85 1.16
C GLU A 50 10.84 -13.98 1.88
N THR A 51 11.20 -13.46 3.05
CA THR A 51 10.34 -12.63 3.90
C THR A 51 10.43 -11.14 3.60
N ALA A 52 11.32 -10.70 2.69
CA ALA A 52 11.31 -9.32 2.22
C ALA A 52 10.12 -9.07 1.27
N PRO A 53 9.63 -7.82 1.14
CA PRO A 53 8.55 -7.50 0.21
C PRO A 53 8.90 -7.86 -1.22
N ALA A 54 7.92 -8.34 -1.96
CA ALA A 54 8.00 -8.47 -3.40
C ALA A 54 8.16 -7.08 -4.02
N ALA A 55 9.26 -6.87 -4.72
CA ALA A 55 9.60 -5.65 -5.44
C ALA A 55 9.67 -5.90 -6.95
N TRP A 56 9.92 -4.85 -7.75
CA TRP A 56 9.85 -4.93 -9.22
C TRP A 56 8.49 -5.39 -9.73
N VAL A 57 7.42 -5.11 -8.99
CA VAL A 57 6.03 -5.44 -9.30
C VAL A 57 5.35 -4.21 -9.85
N ASN A 58 4.79 -4.27 -11.05
CA ASN A 58 3.96 -3.20 -11.57
C ASN A 58 2.50 -3.35 -11.08
N TRP A 59 1.67 -2.34 -11.36
CA TRP A 59 0.29 -2.33 -10.89
C TRP A 59 -0.54 -3.50 -11.43
N PHE A 60 -0.35 -3.86 -12.69
CA PHE A 60 -1.06 -4.99 -13.32
C PHE A 60 -0.67 -6.33 -12.72
N ASP A 61 0.61 -6.49 -12.36
CA ASP A 61 1.09 -7.68 -11.66
C ASP A 61 0.44 -7.81 -10.27
N ALA A 62 0.36 -6.71 -9.52
CA ALA A 62 -0.29 -6.68 -8.22
C ALA A 62 -1.79 -7.01 -8.32
N MET A 63 -2.48 -6.48 -9.34
CA MET A 63 -3.87 -6.82 -9.62
C MET A 63 -4.05 -8.29 -10.01
N ALA A 64 -3.16 -8.83 -10.85
CA ALA A 64 -3.19 -10.25 -11.22
C ALA A 64 -2.99 -11.16 -9.99
N TYR A 65 -2.10 -10.78 -9.08
CA TYR A 65 -1.94 -11.47 -7.79
C TYR A 65 -3.24 -11.45 -6.98
N CYS A 66 -3.87 -10.30 -6.83
CA CYS A 66 -5.13 -10.17 -6.10
C CYS A 66 -6.25 -11.04 -6.73
N HIS A 67 -6.33 -11.09 -8.06
CA HIS A 67 -7.30 -11.95 -8.76
C HIS A 67 -7.04 -13.43 -8.50
N TRP A 68 -5.78 -13.87 -8.60
CA TRP A 68 -5.39 -15.23 -8.28
C TRP A 68 -5.74 -15.58 -6.83
N LEU A 69 -5.37 -14.73 -5.88
CA LEU A 69 -5.63 -14.96 -4.46
C LEU A 69 -7.14 -15.01 -4.16
N SER A 70 -7.95 -14.20 -4.86
CA SER A 70 -9.41 -14.26 -4.77
C SER A 70 -9.96 -15.60 -5.22
N ALA A 71 -9.40 -16.19 -6.28
CA ALA A 71 -9.80 -17.52 -6.74
C ALA A 71 -9.45 -18.61 -5.70
N GLU A 72 -8.26 -18.54 -5.10
CA GLU A 72 -7.85 -19.43 -4.01
C GLU A 72 -8.74 -19.28 -2.76
N TRP A 73 -9.08 -18.05 -2.39
CA TRP A 73 -9.98 -17.77 -1.26
C TRP A 73 -11.45 -18.02 -1.62
N GLY A 74 -11.86 -17.77 -2.87
CA GLY A 74 -13.24 -17.94 -3.37
C GLY A 74 -13.70 -19.39 -3.32
N MET A 75 -12.80 -20.36 -3.41
CA MET A 75 -13.11 -21.75 -3.15
C MET A 75 -13.51 -22.01 -1.69
N ARG A 76 -13.30 -21.03 -0.80
CA ARG A 76 -13.71 -21.00 0.61
C ARG A 76 -14.84 -20.02 0.93
N GLY A 77 -15.36 -19.29 -0.06
CA GLY A 77 -16.71 -18.70 -0.08
C GLY A 77 -16.91 -17.30 0.50
N ALA A 78 -15.90 -16.50 0.91
CA ALA A 78 -16.25 -15.28 1.64
C ALA A 78 -15.42 -14.01 1.38
N LEU A 79 -14.29 -14.07 0.70
CA LEU A 79 -13.38 -12.93 0.59
C LEU A 79 -12.95 -12.65 -0.85
N ARG A 80 -12.94 -11.38 -1.20
CA ARG A 80 -12.36 -10.86 -2.45
C ARG A 80 -11.09 -10.08 -2.13
N ALA A 81 -9.95 -10.54 -2.65
CA ALA A 81 -8.69 -9.83 -2.56
C ALA A 81 -8.61 -8.71 -3.61
N ARG A 82 -8.08 -7.58 -3.23
CA ARG A 82 -7.88 -6.40 -4.07
C ARG A 82 -6.73 -5.54 -3.54
N LEU A 83 -6.29 -4.55 -4.27
CA LEU A 83 -5.48 -3.49 -3.69
C LEU A 83 -6.35 -2.60 -2.79
N PRO A 84 -5.79 -2.02 -1.71
CA PRO A 84 -6.47 -1.00 -0.94
C PRO A 84 -6.69 0.25 -1.78
N THR A 85 -7.72 1.04 -1.48
CA THR A 85 -7.80 2.41 -1.96
C THR A 85 -6.77 3.28 -1.25
N GLU A 86 -6.46 4.43 -1.83
CA GLU A 86 -5.55 5.40 -1.22
C GLU A 86 -6.06 5.87 0.15
N ALA A 87 -7.38 6.02 0.30
CA ALA A 87 -8.03 6.39 1.54
C ALA A 87 -7.97 5.29 2.61
N GLU A 88 -8.23 4.04 2.23
CA GLU A 88 -8.10 2.88 3.13
C GLU A 88 -6.66 2.73 3.62
N TRP A 89 -5.71 2.88 2.71
CA TRP A 89 -4.29 2.78 3.04
C TRP A 89 -3.89 3.85 4.08
N GLU A 90 -4.27 5.13 3.87
CA GLU A 90 -3.95 6.21 4.80
C GLU A 90 -4.64 6.04 6.15
N PHE A 91 -5.92 5.64 6.16
CA PHE A 91 -6.64 5.31 7.38
C PHE A 91 -5.90 4.22 8.19
N ALA A 92 -5.50 3.16 7.50
CA ALA A 92 -4.77 2.05 8.10
C ALA A 92 -3.40 2.47 8.63
N ALA A 93 -2.65 3.29 7.88
CA ALA A 93 -1.33 3.78 8.27
C ALA A 93 -1.35 4.63 9.53
N ARG A 94 -2.38 5.43 9.75
CA ARG A 94 -2.54 6.27 10.95
C ARG A 94 -2.77 5.47 12.24
N GLY A 95 -3.17 4.20 12.14
CA GLY A 95 -3.27 3.29 13.30
C GLY A 95 -4.24 3.75 14.37
N GLY A 96 -5.36 4.41 14.00
CA GLY A 96 -6.39 4.87 14.93
C GLY A 96 -6.15 6.26 15.53
N VAL A 97 -5.11 6.99 15.13
CA VAL A 97 -4.82 8.34 15.63
C VAL A 97 -4.94 9.36 14.51
N GLU A 98 -5.93 10.23 14.62
CA GLU A 98 -6.17 11.30 13.66
C GLU A 98 -4.96 12.26 13.59
N GLY A 99 -4.62 12.70 12.39
CA GLY A 99 -3.54 13.67 12.14
C GLY A 99 -2.11 13.14 12.34
N ARG A 100 -1.93 11.89 12.81
CA ARG A 100 -0.61 11.31 13.06
C ARG A 100 0.30 11.39 11.82
N LEU A 101 1.54 11.84 12.05
CA LEU A 101 2.50 12.07 10.97
C LEU A 101 3.05 10.76 10.41
N TYR A 102 3.46 9.84 11.30
CA TYR A 102 3.97 8.50 10.96
C TYR A 102 3.19 7.43 11.73
N PRO A 103 3.18 6.16 11.30
CA PRO A 103 2.48 5.07 11.99
C PRO A 103 2.87 4.90 13.46
N TRP A 104 4.08 5.32 13.82
CA TRP A 104 4.65 5.23 15.18
C TRP A 104 4.55 6.53 15.99
N GLY A 105 4.10 7.65 15.43
CA GLY A 105 4.03 8.96 16.09
C GLY A 105 4.48 10.11 15.20
N ASP A 106 4.80 11.26 15.81
CA ASP A 106 5.08 12.49 15.05
C ASP A 106 6.58 12.78 14.92
N ALA A 107 7.43 12.04 15.63
CA ALA A 107 8.88 12.18 15.55
C ALA A 107 9.50 11.18 14.57
N PRO A 108 10.47 11.58 13.74
CA PRO A 108 11.28 10.65 12.96
C PRO A 108 12.01 9.66 13.87
N ARG A 109 12.06 8.38 13.49
CA ARG A 109 12.82 7.37 14.25
C ARG A 109 14.32 7.42 13.89
N VAL A 110 15.18 7.24 14.90
CA VAL A 110 16.65 7.34 14.75
C VAL A 110 17.24 6.33 13.74
N TYR A 111 16.65 5.15 13.61
CA TYR A 111 17.11 4.11 12.69
C TYR A 111 16.85 4.40 11.21
N GLN A 112 16.05 5.40 10.90
CA GLN A 112 15.81 5.85 9.52
C GLN A 112 17.07 6.39 8.84
N ALA A 113 18.11 6.73 9.59
CA ALA A 113 19.43 7.01 9.06
C ALA A 113 20.09 5.79 8.35
N ARG A 114 19.53 4.58 8.52
CA ARG A 114 20.04 3.34 7.90
C ARG A 114 19.35 2.98 6.58
N ARG A 115 18.46 3.81 6.07
CA ARG A 115 17.62 3.53 4.90
C ARG A 115 18.32 3.42 3.55
N TRP A 116 19.52 3.90 3.44
CA TRP A 116 20.30 3.84 2.20
C TRP A 116 21.03 2.50 2.06
N LYS A 117 20.33 1.40 2.33
CA LYS A 117 20.85 0.04 2.14
C LYS A 117 20.51 -0.50 0.76
N ASP A 118 21.00 -1.69 0.47
CA ASP A 118 20.99 -2.30 -0.86
C ASP A 118 19.63 -2.86 -1.32
N GLY A 119 18.57 -2.68 -0.55
CA GLY A 119 17.23 -3.18 -0.90
C GLY A 119 16.23 -3.19 0.26
N PRO A 120 15.03 -3.72 0.02
CA PRO A 120 14.01 -3.89 1.06
C PRO A 120 14.47 -4.93 2.10
N GLU A 121 14.08 -4.71 3.35
CA GLU A 121 14.38 -5.61 4.48
C GLU A 121 13.20 -6.60 4.71
N PRO A 122 13.42 -7.72 5.43
CA PRO A 122 12.34 -8.60 5.87
C PRO A 122 11.22 -7.83 6.55
N VAL A 123 9.95 -8.19 6.23
CA VAL A 123 8.77 -7.54 6.83
C VAL A 123 8.73 -7.73 8.35
N ALA A 124 8.03 -6.84 9.05
CA ALA A 124 7.91 -6.84 10.52
C ALA A 124 9.23 -6.66 11.27
N GLY A 125 10.20 -5.99 10.67
CA GLY A 125 11.43 -5.61 11.34
C GLY A 125 11.26 -4.57 12.45
N PHE A 126 10.09 -3.93 12.54
CA PHE A 126 9.75 -2.90 13.53
C PHE A 126 8.38 -3.14 14.16
N GLU A 127 8.10 -2.41 15.25
CA GLU A 127 6.81 -2.48 15.93
C GLU A 127 5.63 -2.09 15.00
N PRO A 128 4.51 -2.78 15.11
CA PRO A 128 3.31 -2.46 14.35
C PRO A 128 2.69 -1.14 14.82
N ASN A 129 1.82 -0.57 14.00
CA ASN A 129 0.99 0.57 14.41
C ASN A 129 -0.18 0.12 15.32
N GLY A 130 -1.04 1.06 15.72
CA GLY A 130 -2.18 0.80 16.62
C GLY A 130 -3.22 -0.20 16.11
N TYR A 131 -3.21 -0.51 14.80
CA TYR A 131 -4.06 -1.55 14.19
C TYR A 131 -3.33 -2.90 13.98
N GLY A 132 -2.09 -3.04 14.47
CA GLY A 132 -1.30 -4.25 14.32
C GLY A 132 -0.72 -4.42 12.91
N LEU A 133 -0.61 -3.34 12.13
CA LEU A 133 -0.06 -3.33 10.78
C LEU A 133 1.42 -2.94 10.79
N PHE A 134 2.23 -3.72 10.10
CA PHE A 134 3.67 -3.52 10.00
C PHE A 134 4.05 -2.81 8.71
N ASP A 135 5.17 -2.11 8.72
CA ASP A 135 5.84 -1.50 7.56
C ASP A 135 4.91 -0.56 6.74
N MET A 136 3.93 0.10 7.42
CA MET A 136 2.99 1.00 6.76
C MET A 136 3.66 2.27 6.21
N CYS A 137 4.83 2.60 6.70
CA CYS A 137 5.66 3.66 6.13
C CYS A 137 7.06 3.10 6.03
N GLU A 138 7.54 2.88 4.84
CA GLU A 138 8.87 2.40 4.54
C GLU A 138 8.90 1.08 3.76
N ASN A 139 10.09 0.51 3.65
CA ASN A 139 10.39 -0.73 2.96
C ASN A 139 10.16 -0.60 1.44
N VAL A 140 8.93 -0.71 0.95
CA VAL A 140 8.57 -0.44 -0.45
C VAL A 140 7.35 0.47 -0.56
N HIS A 141 7.27 1.24 -1.64
CA HIS A 141 6.03 1.88 -2.05
C HIS A 141 4.96 0.82 -2.29
N GLU A 142 3.76 1.05 -1.77
CA GLU A 142 2.63 0.14 -1.92
C GLU A 142 1.63 0.69 -2.93
N TRP A 143 1.37 -0.08 -3.99
CA TRP A 143 0.35 0.24 -4.97
C TRP A 143 -1.03 0.33 -4.33
N CYS A 144 -1.79 1.36 -4.73
CA CYS A 144 -3.22 1.49 -4.43
C CYS A 144 -4.05 1.24 -5.69
N SER A 145 -5.35 0.97 -5.51
CA SER A 145 -6.28 0.76 -6.63
C SER A 145 -6.54 2.02 -7.44
N ASP A 146 -6.37 3.18 -6.82
CA ASP A 146 -6.78 4.48 -7.33
C ASP A 146 -5.92 4.97 -8.49
N TRP A 147 -6.53 5.62 -9.48
CA TRP A 147 -5.82 6.55 -10.32
C TRP A 147 -5.34 7.74 -9.48
N TYR A 148 -4.21 8.31 -9.84
CA TYR A 148 -3.67 9.48 -9.16
C TYR A 148 -3.96 10.75 -9.93
N ASP A 149 -4.43 11.75 -9.18
CA ASP A 149 -4.47 13.15 -9.59
C ASP A 149 -4.08 14.02 -8.40
N ALA A 150 -3.21 15.02 -8.63
CA ALA A 150 -2.70 15.88 -7.56
C ALA A 150 -3.78 16.79 -6.96
N GLY A 151 -4.79 17.15 -7.73
CA GLY A 151 -5.90 18.02 -7.31
C GLY A 151 -7.10 17.27 -6.74
N TYR A 152 -7.07 15.93 -6.74
CA TYR A 152 -8.25 15.11 -6.39
C TYR A 152 -8.81 15.40 -4.99
N TYR A 153 -7.96 15.73 -4.01
CA TYR A 153 -8.42 15.96 -2.64
C TYR A 153 -9.38 17.15 -2.50
N ALA A 154 -9.31 18.14 -3.40
CA ALA A 154 -10.23 19.27 -3.43
C ALA A 154 -11.66 18.89 -3.85
N VAL A 155 -11.84 17.75 -4.52
CA VAL A 155 -13.12 17.27 -5.06
C VAL A 155 -13.48 15.85 -4.60
N SER A 156 -12.66 15.28 -3.70
CA SER A 156 -12.85 13.93 -3.17
C SER A 156 -14.21 13.80 -2.46
N PRO A 157 -15.01 12.75 -2.72
CA PRO A 157 -16.18 12.48 -1.91
C PRO A 157 -15.78 12.15 -0.48
N ALA A 158 -16.66 12.50 0.47
CA ALA A 158 -16.42 12.24 1.88
C ALA A 158 -16.55 10.75 2.24
N GLU A 159 -17.23 9.95 1.44
CA GLU A 159 -17.47 8.52 1.69
C GLU A 159 -16.80 7.65 0.66
N ASN A 160 -15.96 6.72 1.12
CA ASN A 160 -15.31 5.69 0.32
C ASN A 160 -14.69 6.20 -0.99
N PRO A 161 -13.85 7.24 -0.99
CA PRO A 161 -13.25 7.75 -2.22
C PRO A 161 -12.41 6.67 -2.90
N GLN A 162 -12.55 6.59 -4.23
CA GLN A 162 -11.90 5.59 -5.09
C GLN A 162 -10.86 6.21 -6.05
N GLY A 163 -10.50 7.47 -5.80
CA GLY A 163 -9.69 8.23 -6.73
C GLY A 163 -10.47 8.71 -7.97
N PRO A 164 -9.81 9.39 -8.90
CA PRO A 164 -10.39 9.79 -10.18
C PRO A 164 -10.86 8.58 -11.00
N ALA A 165 -11.89 8.75 -11.84
CA ALA A 165 -12.39 7.67 -12.69
C ALA A 165 -11.38 7.18 -13.74
N HIS A 166 -10.43 8.03 -14.13
CA HIS A 166 -9.36 7.72 -15.09
C HIS A 166 -8.12 8.53 -14.79
N GLY A 167 -6.99 8.10 -15.32
CA GLY A 167 -5.70 8.76 -15.14
C GLY A 167 -4.60 8.07 -15.94
N VAL A 168 -3.39 8.59 -15.84
CA VAL A 168 -2.18 8.03 -16.47
C VAL A 168 -1.20 7.44 -15.47
N ARG A 169 -1.45 7.65 -14.19
CA ARG A 169 -0.60 7.16 -13.08
C ARG A 169 -1.48 6.54 -12.01
N ARG A 170 -0.99 5.49 -11.37
CA ARG A 170 -1.64 4.89 -10.20
C ARG A 170 -1.05 5.45 -8.92
N ALA A 171 -1.90 5.64 -7.92
CA ALA A 171 -1.46 6.06 -6.60
C ALA A 171 -0.62 4.96 -5.92
N SER A 172 0.36 5.39 -5.15
CA SER A 172 1.15 4.55 -4.26
C SER A 172 1.49 5.29 -2.98
N ARG A 173 1.74 4.56 -1.92
CA ARG A 173 1.89 5.09 -0.58
C ARG A 173 3.07 4.47 0.16
N GLY A 174 3.44 5.03 1.31
CA GLY A 174 4.37 4.47 2.27
C GLY A 174 5.82 4.90 2.12
N GLY A 175 6.24 5.44 1.00
CA GLY A 175 7.65 5.67 0.72
C GLY A 175 8.42 4.36 0.59
N ALA A 176 9.74 4.41 0.58
CA ALA A 176 10.56 3.20 0.36
C ALA A 176 11.92 3.29 1.03
N TRP A 177 12.60 2.15 1.10
CA TRP A 177 13.93 1.95 1.70
C TRP A 177 15.01 2.95 1.24
N ARG A 178 14.91 3.46 0.02
CA ARG A 178 15.87 4.42 -0.56
C ARG A 178 15.44 5.89 -0.47
N HIS A 179 14.27 6.19 0.10
CA HIS A 179 13.75 7.54 0.16
C HIS A 179 13.98 8.18 1.53
N HIS A 180 14.09 9.51 1.55
CA HIS A 180 14.10 10.25 2.80
C HIS A 180 12.76 10.07 3.53
N VAL A 181 12.79 9.92 4.85
CA VAL A 181 11.63 9.66 5.70
C VAL A 181 10.45 10.62 5.48
N LYS A 182 10.71 11.86 5.09
CA LYS A 182 9.66 12.84 4.77
C LYS A 182 8.68 12.36 3.68
N PHE A 183 9.10 11.41 2.83
CA PHE A 183 8.25 10.79 1.80
C PHE A 183 7.50 9.55 2.29
N SER A 184 7.71 9.17 3.57
CA SER A 184 7.07 8.01 4.21
C SER A 184 6.05 8.41 5.29
N ARG A 185 5.60 9.68 5.30
CA ARG A 185 4.50 10.12 6.18
C ARG A 185 3.20 9.43 5.80
N CYS A 186 2.28 9.25 6.76
CA CYS A 186 0.97 8.67 6.48
C CYS A 186 0.23 9.40 5.36
N ALA A 187 0.34 10.72 5.28
CA ALA A 187 -0.30 11.54 4.25
C ALA A 187 0.50 11.63 2.94
N ALA A 188 1.78 11.21 2.91
CA ALA A 188 2.62 11.37 1.74
C ALA A 188 2.09 10.54 0.56
N ARG A 189 1.88 11.19 -0.57
CA ARG A 189 1.38 10.58 -1.80
C ARG A 189 2.52 10.37 -2.79
N SER A 190 2.44 9.32 -3.57
CA SER A 190 3.33 9.02 -4.68
C SER A 190 2.55 8.43 -5.84
N SER A 191 3.12 8.43 -7.03
CA SER A 191 2.49 7.83 -8.19
C SER A 191 3.51 7.57 -9.30
N ILE A 192 3.29 6.50 -10.06
CA ILE A 192 4.01 6.23 -11.32
C ILE A 192 3.03 5.63 -12.35
N PRO A 193 3.37 5.61 -13.66
CA PRO A 193 2.61 4.88 -14.65
C PRO A 193 2.47 3.39 -14.27
N PRO A 194 1.29 2.78 -14.48
CA PRO A 194 0.98 1.44 -13.97
C PRO A 194 1.85 0.31 -14.54
N GLU A 195 2.47 0.50 -15.69
CA GLU A 195 3.35 -0.48 -16.35
C GLU A 195 4.78 -0.51 -15.81
N PHE A 196 5.19 0.52 -15.03
CA PHE A 196 6.56 0.63 -14.57
C PHE A 196 6.85 -0.30 -13.39
N ARG A 197 8.08 -0.79 -13.35
CA ARG A 197 8.62 -1.62 -12.27
C ARG A 197 9.86 -0.96 -11.69
N TYR A 198 9.93 -0.86 -10.37
CA TYR A 198 11.09 -0.36 -9.65
C TYR A 198 11.42 -1.26 -8.46
N ALA A 199 12.70 -1.25 -8.06
CA ALA A 199 13.19 -2.02 -6.92
C ALA A 199 12.57 -1.65 -5.58
N ASP A 200 11.86 -0.54 -5.53
CA ASP A 200 11.22 0.03 -4.36
C ASP A 200 9.69 0.10 -4.48
N TYR A 201 9.09 -0.61 -5.45
CA TYR A 201 7.64 -0.73 -5.64
C TYR A 201 7.17 -2.17 -5.45
N GLY A 202 6.24 -2.33 -4.53
CA GLY A 202 5.55 -3.56 -4.20
C GLY A 202 4.09 -3.25 -3.86
N PHE A 203 3.45 -4.08 -3.04
CA PHE A 203 2.04 -3.90 -2.68
C PHE A 203 1.67 -4.66 -1.41
N ARG A 204 0.54 -4.29 -0.86
CA ARG A 204 -0.16 -4.98 0.21
C ARG A 204 -1.56 -5.36 -0.25
N VAL A 205 -2.02 -6.55 0.10
CA VAL A 205 -3.37 -6.99 -0.24
C VAL A 205 -4.37 -6.42 0.74
N GLY A 206 -5.40 -5.81 0.21
CA GLY A 206 -6.66 -5.54 0.89
C GLY A 206 -7.70 -6.60 0.55
N GLY A 207 -8.83 -6.53 1.21
CA GLY A 207 -9.94 -7.43 0.95
C GLY A 207 -11.27 -6.88 1.41
N GLU A 208 -12.32 -7.45 0.88
CA GLU A 208 -13.69 -7.20 1.29
C GLU A 208 -14.44 -8.53 1.44
N ALA A 209 -15.39 -8.58 2.38
CA ALA A 209 -16.30 -9.69 2.47
C ALA A 209 -17.23 -9.70 1.25
N VAL A 210 -17.34 -10.83 0.58
CA VAL A 210 -18.36 -11.01 -0.47
C VAL A 210 -19.70 -11.15 0.23
N LYS A 211 -20.59 -10.18 0.02
CA LYS A 211 -21.99 -10.34 0.45
C LYS A 211 -22.58 -11.41 -0.44
N GLU A 212 -23.03 -12.52 0.14
CA GLU A 212 -23.87 -13.46 -0.58
C GLU A 212 -25.07 -12.67 -1.13
N ALA A 213 -25.31 -12.78 -2.43
CA ALA A 213 -26.55 -12.28 -3.02
C ALA A 213 -27.69 -13.14 -2.46
N ILE A 214 -28.49 -12.54 -1.57
CA ILE A 214 -29.73 -13.13 -1.03
C ILE A 214 -30.74 -13.22 -2.17
#